data_165f4ddf6e43c5bd797850282de8a9a2
#
_entry.id   165f4ddf6e43c5bd797850282de8a9a2
#
_cell.length_a   1.000
_cell.length_b   1.000
_cell.length_c   1.000
_cell.angle_alpha   90.00
_cell.angle_beta   90.00
_cell.angle_gamma   90.00
#
_symmetry.space_group_name_H-M   'P 1'
#
loop_
_entity.id
_entity.type
_entity.pdbx_description
1 polymer ?
#
loop_
_entity_poly.entity_id
_entity_poly.type
_entity_poly.pdbx_seq_one_letter_code
_entity_poly.pdbx_strand_id
1 'polypeptide(L)'
;MAKTETAIVTEMRCGTLIPVPLAALALVLQGTFAVVDANGYAVASADVGGADQTCVGIWDNSTENLGVNGDVVACARRKQQFLVRNSATDPVTQADLGAVVYIEDNQTIAKTDGTSTRSAGG
;
A
#
# COMPACT_ATOMS: atom_id res chain seq x y z
N MET A 1 -25.30 16.18 -6.90
CA MET A 1 -24.49 17.26 -6.31
C MET A 1 -24.25 18.33 -7.37
N ALA A 2 -24.47 19.59 -7.03
CA ALA A 2 -24.26 20.69 -7.96
C ALA A 2 -22.77 21.04 -8.06
N LYS A 3 -22.30 21.32 -9.27
CA LYS A 3 -20.95 21.86 -9.47
C LYS A 3 -20.90 23.31 -8.98
N THR A 4 -19.75 23.77 -8.50
CA THR A 4 -19.55 25.18 -8.19
C THR A 4 -19.34 25.98 -9.48
N GLU A 5 -19.88 27.17 -9.53
CA GLU A 5 -19.69 28.13 -10.64
C GLU A 5 -18.75 29.28 -10.27
N THR A 6 -18.24 29.27 -9.04
CA THR A 6 -17.29 30.25 -8.54
C THR A 6 -16.06 29.55 -7.97
N ALA A 7 -14.94 30.28 -7.90
CA ALA A 7 -13.72 29.77 -7.28
C ALA A 7 -13.97 29.52 -5.79
N ILE A 8 -13.41 28.42 -5.29
CA ILE A 8 -13.46 28.05 -3.88
C ILE A 8 -12.05 27.90 -3.32
N VAL A 9 -11.91 28.03 -2.00
CA VAL A 9 -10.66 27.73 -1.30
C VAL A 9 -10.70 26.26 -0.90
N THR A 10 -9.73 25.49 -1.38
CA THR A 10 -9.59 24.07 -1.04
C THR A 10 -8.45 23.92 -0.05
N GLU A 11 -8.77 23.43 1.12
CA GLU A 11 -7.78 23.16 2.16
C GLU A 11 -6.87 21.99 1.74
N MET A 12 -5.58 22.12 2.06
CA MET A 12 -4.58 21.08 1.78
C MET A 12 -3.81 20.76 3.05
N ARG A 13 -3.35 19.52 3.14
CA ARG A 13 -2.44 19.09 4.20
C ARG A 13 -1.38 18.17 3.63
N CYS A 14 -0.27 18.00 4.37
CA CYS A 14 0.79 17.08 3.96
C CYS A 14 0.26 15.64 3.96
N GLY A 15 0.36 14.95 2.82
CA GLY A 15 -0.13 13.60 2.64
C GLY A 15 0.96 12.53 2.64
N THR A 16 2.14 12.82 3.19
CA THR A 16 3.26 11.88 3.20
C THR A 16 3.15 10.80 4.27
N LEU A 17 2.33 11.03 5.30
CA LEU A 17 2.07 10.07 6.38
C LEU A 17 0.57 9.98 6.59
N ILE A 18 0.02 8.78 6.42
CA ILE A 18 -1.43 8.57 6.55
C ILE A 18 -1.72 7.50 7.61
N PRO A 19 -2.80 7.67 8.40
CA PRO A 19 -3.26 6.62 9.31
C PRO A 19 -4.08 5.60 8.53
N VAL A 20 -3.84 4.31 8.80
CA VAL A 20 -4.55 3.21 8.18
C VAL A 20 -5.06 2.27 9.26
N PRO A 21 -6.39 2.00 9.32
CA PRO A 21 -6.93 1.05 10.30
C PRO A 21 -6.54 -0.37 9.92
N LEU A 22 -6.19 -1.17 10.93
CA LEU A 22 -5.76 -2.56 10.74
C LEU A 22 -6.96 -3.49 10.74
N ALA A 23 -6.89 -4.55 9.94
CA ALA A 23 -7.82 -5.68 10.01
C ALA A 23 -7.66 -6.42 11.34
N ALA A 24 -8.67 -7.18 11.74
CA ALA A 24 -8.62 -7.99 12.95
C ALA A 24 -7.41 -8.94 12.91
N LEU A 25 -6.67 -9.01 14.01
CA LEU A 25 -5.50 -9.87 14.20
C LEU A 25 -4.35 -9.61 13.19
N ALA A 26 -4.33 -8.45 12.53
CA ALA A 26 -3.27 -8.12 11.59
C ALA A 26 -2.03 -7.61 12.32
N LEU A 27 -0.87 -8.14 11.95
CA LEU A 27 0.44 -7.63 12.35
C LEU A 27 1.11 -7.00 11.13
N VAL A 28 1.42 -5.71 11.21
CA VAL A 28 2.14 -5.01 10.16
C VAL A 28 3.56 -4.70 10.62
N LEU A 29 4.53 -4.83 9.73
CA LEU A 29 5.95 -4.67 10.03
C LEU A 29 6.50 -3.41 9.37
N GLN A 30 7.31 -2.66 10.12
CA GLN A 30 7.98 -1.46 9.62
C GLN A 30 8.80 -1.79 8.37
N GLY A 31 8.70 -0.94 7.35
CA GLY A 31 9.47 -1.09 6.13
C GLY A 31 8.89 -2.05 5.10
N THR A 32 7.78 -2.73 5.41
CA THR A 32 7.07 -3.57 4.44
C THR A 32 5.95 -2.79 3.77
N PHE A 33 5.42 -3.31 2.65
CA PHE A 33 4.35 -2.62 1.93
C PHE A 33 3.09 -2.50 2.77
N ALA A 34 2.55 -1.30 2.82
CA ALA A 34 1.27 -1.01 3.45
C ALA A 34 0.16 -1.27 2.43
N VAL A 35 -0.60 -2.33 2.66
CA VAL A 35 -1.61 -2.82 1.73
C VAL A 35 -2.94 -2.96 2.46
N VAL A 36 -4.02 -2.51 1.82
CA VAL A 36 -5.38 -2.65 2.35
C VAL A 36 -6.19 -3.64 1.54
N ASP A 37 -7.18 -4.25 2.18
CA ASP A 37 -8.11 -5.15 1.53
C ASP A 37 -9.26 -4.39 0.84
N ALA A 38 -10.24 -5.11 0.30
CA ALA A 38 -11.38 -4.52 -0.40
C ALA A 38 -12.26 -3.65 0.51
N ASN A 39 -12.17 -3.82 1.83
CA ASN A 39 -12.92 -3.05 2.82
C ASN A 39 -12.13 -1.87 3.39
N GLY A 40 -10.89 -1.67 2.96
CA GLY A 40 -10.05 -0.56 3.40
C GLY A 40 -9.29 -0.80 4.71
N TYR A 41 -9.23 -2.03 5.21
CA TYR A 41 -8.46 -2.40 6.39
C TYR A 41 -7.11 -2.98 5.99
N ALA A 42 -6.07 -2.64 6.75
CA ALA A 42 -4.72 -3.09 6.46
C ALA A 42 -4.58 -4.60 6.60
N VAL A 43 -3.98 -5.21 5.58
CA VAL A 43 -3.67 -6.64 5.54
C VAL A 43 -2.41 -6.90 6.36
N ALA A 44 -2.36 -8.02 7.08
CA ALA A 44 -1.15 -8.44 7.79
C ALA A 44 0.03 -8.56 6.81
N SER A 45 1.22 -8.14 7.24
CA SER A 45 2.41 -8.17 6.37
C SER A 45 2.70 -9.56 5.81
N ALA A 46 2.36 -10.61 6.53
CA ALA A 46 2.54 -11.99 6.08
C ALA A 46 1.59 -12.37 4.94
N ASP A 47 0.48 -11.64 4.75
CA ASP A 47 -0.56 -11.97 3.77
C ASP A 47 -0.54 -11.04 2.54
N VAL A 48 0.45 -10.17 2.44
CA VAL A 48 0.60 -9.24 1.30
C VAL A 48 0.98 -10.00 0.04
N GLY A 49 0.35 -9.66 -1.07
CA GLY A 49 0.65 -10.22 -2.38
C GLY A 49 -0.57 -10.70 -3.16
N GLY A 50 -1.78 -10.51 -2.65
CA GLY A 50 -3.02 -10.91 -3.32
C GLY A 50 -3.55 -9.89 -4.32
N ALA A 51 -4.39 -10.35 -5.27
CA ALA A 51 -4.92 -9.52 -6.34
C ALA A 51 -5.96 -8.50 -5.87
N ASP A 52 -6.67 -8.79 -4.78
CA ASP A 52 -7.74 -7.93 -4.24
C ASP A 52 -7.22 -6.86 -3.27
N GLN A 53 -5.92 -6.66 -3.22
CA GLN A 53 -5.26 -5.75 -2.31
C GLN A 53 -4.86 -4.46 -3.03
N THR A 54 -4.78 -3.36 -2.28
CA THR A 54 -4.34 -2.06 -2.79
C THR A 54 -3.19 -1.54 -1.95
N CYS A 55 -2.07 -1.21 -2.60
CA CYS A 55 -0.91 -0.64 -1.90
C CYS A 55 -1.15 0.85 -1.64
N VAL A 56 -0.90 1.28 -0.40
CA VAL A 56 -1.04 2.69 0.00
C VAL A 56 0.29 3.32 0.44
N GLY A 57 1.36 2.54 0.54
CA GLY A 57 2.68 3.05 0.90
C GLY A 57 3.54 2.00 1.59
N ILE A 58 4.40 2.46 2.48
CA ILE A 58 5.30 1.63 3.30
C ILE A 58 5.02 1.93 4.76
N TRP A 59 4.95 0.92 5.60
CA TRP A 59 4.68 1.10 7.03
C TRP A 59 5.80 1.88 7.72
N ASP A 60 5.41 2.90 8.48
CA ASP A 60 6.33 3.74 9.25
C ASP A 60 6.76 3.10 10.57
N ASN A 61 5.94 2.20 11.09
CA ASN A 61 6.22 1.48 12.34
C ASN A 61 5.56 0.10 12.32
N SER A 62 6.00 -0.78 13.23
CA SER A 62 5.37 -2.09 13.42
C SER A 62 4.23 -1.96 14.41
N THR A 63 3.08 -2.56 14.08
CA THR A 63 1.85 -2.46 14.90
C THR A 63 1.06 -3.75 14.77
N GLU A 64 0.42 -4.18 15.85
CA GLU A 64 -0.43 -5.38 15.87
C GLU A 64 -1.83 -5.04 16.38
N ASN A 65 -2.85 -5.54 15.70
CA ASN A 65 -4.24 -5.41 16.12
C ASN A 65 -4.71 -6.74 16.72
N LEU A 66 -4.89 -6.79 18.01
CA LEU A 66 -5.38 -7.97 18.73
C LEU A 66 -6.91 -7.97 18.89
N GLY A 67 -7.58 -6.94 18.41
CA GLY A 67 -9.04 -6.79 18.50
C GLY A 67 -9.75 -7.01 17.17
N VAL A 68 -10.84 -6.28 16.98
CA VAL A 68 -11.64 -6.34 15.76
C VAL A 68 -11.13 -5.35 14.71
N ASN A 69 -11.70 -5.40 13.50
CA ASN A 69 -11.34 -4.48 12.41
C ASN A 69 -11.43 -3.02 12.87
N GLY A 70 -10.35 -2.28 12.65
CA GLY A 70 -10.30 -0.85 12.93
C GLY A 70 -9.99 -0.46 14.37
N ASP A 71 -9.78 -1.42 15.29
CA ASP A 71 -9.44 -1.12 16.68
C ASP A 71 -8.09 -0.43 16.84
N VAL A 72 -7.14 -0.73 15.95
CA VAL A 72 -5.79 -0.18 15.98
C VAL A 72 -5.48 0.44 14.63
N VAL A 73 -4.77 1.57 14.65
CA VAL A 73 -4.37 2.32 13.46
C VAL A 73 -2.84 2.37 13.41
N ALA A 74 -2.28 2.12 12.25
CA ALA A 74 -0.86 2.29 11.97
C ALA A 74 -0.65 3.41 10.94
N CYS A 75 0.56 3.97 10.90
CA CYS A 75 0.90 5.03 9.95
C CYS A 75 1.70 4.48 8.78
N ALA A 76 1.31 4.86 7.57
CA ALA A 76 2.01 4.50 6.35
C ALA A 76 2.60 5.75 5.68
N ARG A 77 3.85 5.65 5.21
CA ARG A 77 4.51 6.69 4.42
C ARG A 77 4.18 6.51 2.94
N ARG A 78 3.92 7.61 2.28
CA ARG A 78 3.60 7.64 0.85
C ARG A 78 4.21 8.87 0.20
N LYS A 79 4.18 8.92 -1.15
CA LYS A 79 4.70 10.06 -1.94
C LYS A 79 6.18 10.31 -1.72
N GLN A 80 6.95 9.25 -1.50
CA GLN A 80 8.39 9.27 -1.33
C GLN A 80 9.01 8.19 -2.20
N GLN A 81 10.32 8.24 -2.36
CA GLN A 81 11.07 7.19 -3.04
C GLN A 81 11.51 6.16 -2.02
N PHE A 82 11.30 4.89 -2.34
CA PHE A 82 11.65 3.78 -1.46
C PHE A 82 12.57 2.81 -2.20
N LEU A 83 13.57 2.29 -1.49
CA LEU A 83 14.41 1.22 -2.00
C LEU A 83 13.77 -0.11 -1.61
N VAL A 84 13.34 -0.89 -2.59
CA VAL A 84 12.64 -2.16 -2.40
C VAL A 84 13.33 -3.29 -3.14
N ARG A 85 13.00 -4.53 -2.79
CA ARG A 85 13.54 -5.71 -3.45
C ARG A 85 12.92 -5.91 -4.82
N ASN A 86 13.72 -6.37 -5.77
CA ASN A 86 13.27 -6.74 -7.11
C ASN A 86 13.04 -8.25 -7.17
N SER A 87 11.99 -8.66 -7.88
CA SER A 87 11.69 -10.10 -8.06
C SER A 87 12.86 -10.82 -8.74
N ALA A 88 13.15 -12.03 -8.27
CA ALA A 88 14.16 -12.89 -8.91
C ALA A 88 13.64 -13.58 -10.17
N THR A 89 12.32 -13.77 -10.28
CA THR A 89 11.68 -14.52 -11.37
C THR A 89 10.99 -13.61 -12.40
N ASP A 90 10.60 -12.40 -12.00
CA ASP A 90 9.89 -11.43 -12.84
C ASP A 90 10.42 -10.02 -12.57
N PRO A 91 11.69 -9.74 -12.86
CA PRO A 91 12.33 -8.51 -12.43
C PRO A 91 11.89 -7.28 -13.22
N VAL A 92 11.79 -6.15 -12.50
CA VAL A 92 11.66 -4.82 -13.08
C VAL A 92 13.02 -4.39 -13.62
N THR A 93 13.06 -3.84 -14.84
CA THR A 93 14.30 -3.39 -15.49
C THR A 93 14.26 -1.90 -15.79
N GLN A 94 15.37 -1.37 -16.29
CA GLN A 94 15.47 0.04 -16.69
C GLN A 94 14.41 0.42 -17.73
N ALA A 95 14.02 -0.50 -18.58
CA ALA A 95 12.98 -0.25 -19.60
C ALA A 95 11.58 -0.05 -18.99
N ASP A 96 11.39 -0.42 -17.74
CA ASP A 96 10.11 -0.29 -17.03
C ASP A 96 9.99 1.05 -16.28
N LEU A 97 10.93 1.96 -16.44
CA LEU A 97 10.89 3.28 -15.83
C LEU A 97 9.62 4.01 -16.25
N GLY A 98 8.82 4.44 -15.25
CA GLY A 98 7.55 5.10 -15.48
C GLY A 98 6.36 4.14 -15.63
N ALA A 99 6.59 2.84 -15.70
CA ALA A 99 5.53 1.84 -15.78
C ALA A 99 5.01 1.47 -14.39
N VAL A 100 3.78 0.95 -14.34
CA VAL A 100 3.21 0.40 -13.12
C VAL A 100 3.94 -0.91 -12.77
N VAL A 101 4.31 -1.08 -11.50
CA VAL A 101 4.88 -2.32 -10.98
C VAL A 101 3.88 -3.00 -10.05
N TYR A 102 4.13 -4.26 -9.72
CA TYR A 102 3.19 -5.09 -8.96
C TYR A 102 3.84 -5.63 -7.69
N ILE A 103 3.02 -5.86 -6.68
CA ILE A 103 3.47 -6.37 -5.38
C ILE A 103 3.52 -7.89 -5.43
N GLU A 104 4.72 -8.47 -5.33
CA GLU A 104 4.91 -9.91 -5.27
C GLU A 104 4.73 -10.43 -3.84
N ASP A 105 5.34 -9.76 -2.86
CA ASP A 105 5.17 -10.04 -1.43
C ASP A 105 5.36 -8.75 -0.60
N ASN A 106 5.52 -8.87 0.72
CA ASN A 106 5.57 -7.69 1.59
C ASN A 106 6.82 -6.83 1.43
N GLN A 107 7.80 -7.22 0.63
CA GLN A 107 9.04 -6.45 0.41
C GLN A 107 9.52 -6.47 -1.05
N THR A 108 8.86 -7.18 -1.95
CA THR A 108 9.33 -7.46 -3.31
C THR A 108 8.34 -6.92 -4.34
N ILE A 109 8.87 -6.24 -5.38
CA ILE A 109 8.09 -5.79 -6.53
C ILE A 109 8.40 -6.66 -7.75
N ALA A 110 7.45 -6.73 -8.68
CA ALA A 110 7.55 -7.50 -9.90
C ALA A 110 7.11 -6.69 -11.11
N LYS A 111 7.53 -7.11 -12.31
CA LYS A 111 7.22 -6.43 -13.56
C LYS A 111 5.78 -6.61 -14.00
N THR A 112 5.20 -7.80 -13.78
CA THR A 112 3.85 -8.14 -14.25
C THR A 112 2.94 -8.52 -13.08
N ASP A 113 1.63 -8.59 -13.34
CA ASP A 113 0.63 -8.99 -12.35
C ASP A 113 0.58 -10.49 -12.09
N GLY A 114 1.50 -11.27 -12.67
CA GLY A 114 1.56 -12.71 -12.46
C GLY A 114 0.31 -13.45 -12.93
N THR A 115 -0.32 -13.01 -14.02
CA THR A 115 -1.58 -13.55 -14.54
C THR A 115 -2.74 -13.23 -13.59
N SER A 116 -2.87 -11.97 -13.23
CA SER A 116 -3.92 -11.42 -12.34
C SER A 116 -3.84 -11.93 -10.89
N THR A 117 -2.66 -12.31 -10.42
CA THR A 117 -2.46 -12.77 -9.04
C THR A 117 -1.86 -11.71 -8.11
N ARG A 118 -1.45 -10.56 -8.64
CA ARG A 118 -0.80 -9.49 -7.88
C ARG A 118 -1.55 -8.18 -8.03
N SER A 119 -1.42 -7.31 -7.02
CA SER A 119 -1.97 -5.97 -7.06
C SER A 119 -0.92 -4.94 -7.49
N ALA A 120 -1.37 -3.81 -8.04
CA ALA A 120 -0.48 -2.74 -8.45
C ALA A 120 0.18 -2.08 -7.23
N GLY A 121 1.49 -1.80 -7.34
CA GLY A 121 2.28 -1.16 -6.30
C GLY A 121 2.70 0.26 -6.62
N GLY A 122 2.34 0.74 -7.80
CA GLY A 122 2.69 2.09 -8.18
C GLY A 122 3.10 2.25 -9.62
#